data_28f4eb200c2746b589ddf0814cb52bbd
#
_entry.id   28f4eb200c2746b589ddf0814cb52bbd
#
_cell.length_a   1.000
_cell.length_b   1.000
_cell.length_c   1.000
_cell.angle_alpha   90.00
_cell.angle_beta   90.00
_cell.angle_gamma   90.00
#
_symmetry.space_group_name_H-M   'P 1'
#
loop_
_entity.id
_entity.type
_entity.pdbx_description
1 polymer ?
#
loop_
_entity_poly.entity_id
_entity_poly.type
_entity_poly.pdbx_seq_one_letter_code
_entity_poly.pdbx_strand_id
1 'polypeptide(L)'
;MAATRRQQIIWPRLLCFLALCALLIALLIWGGVQLLRPAADEVMEKMYPRTYQELIETYSAEYDVDPYLVYAVCKIESNFDPKAQSNVGARGVMQMMEPAFDWVQYRMGDESGTTYDQMYQPEVAIQYGTCMLSLLQKEMGEDERVILASYHAGMGAVQAWLEDPAYSSDGETLDTIPYSDTNWYVEKVLETKAIYQQLYE
;
A
#
# COMPACT_ATOMS: atom_id res chain seq x y z
N MET A 1 61.88 -31.49 -13.99
CA MET A 1 60.93 -31.50 -12.83
C MET A 1 60.83 -30.20 -12.01
N ALA A 2 61.55 -29.13 -12.37
CA ALA A 2 61.51 -27.84 -11.62
C ALA A 2 60.44 -26.87 -12.04
N ALA A 3 59.80 -26.98 -13.23
CA ALA A 3 58.81 -26.05 -13.74
C ALA A 3 57.41 -26.20 -13.07
N THR A 4 57.05 -27.41 -12.65
CA THR A 4 55.75 -27.71 -12.06
C THR A 4 55.54 -27.11 -10.65
N ARG A 5 56.64 -26.96 -9.88
CA ARG A 5 56.53 -26.43 -8.50
C ARG A 5 56.34 -24.92 -8.43
N ARG A 6 56.82 -24.17 -9.43
CA ARG A 6 56.64 -22.69 -9.52
C ARG A 6 55.23 -22.27 -9.94
N GLN A 7 54.57 -23.04 -10.79
CA GLN A 7 53.18 -22.81 -11.19
C GLN A 7 52.18 -23.05 -10.05
N GLN A 8 52.40 -24.07 -9.21
CA GLN A 8 51.51 -24.38 -8.09
C GLN A 8 51.45 -23.28 -7.00
N ILE A 9 52.49 -22.42 -6.91
CA ILE A 9 52.56 -21.34 -5.90
C ILE A 9 51.85 -20.05 -6.40
N ILE A 10 51.70 -19.87 -7.70
CA ILE A 10 51.13 -18.63 -8.29
C ILE A 10 49.62 -18.62 -8.19
N TRP A 11 48.95 -19.73 -8.45
CA TRP A 11 47.49 -19.84 -8.44
C TRP A 11 46.84 -19.52 -7.09
N PRO A 12 47.27 -20.07 -5.94
CA PRO A 12 46.68 -19.72 -4.66
C PRO A 12 46.92 -18.26 -4.29
N ARG A 13 48.07 -17.66 -4.62
CA ARG A 13 48.34 -16.25 -4.39
C ARG A 13 47.45 -15.34 -5.25
N LEU A 14 47.25 -15.71 -6.51
CA LEU A 14 46.34 -14.99 -7.42
C LEU A 14 44.91 -15.08 -6.93
N LEU A 15 44.43 -16.25 -6.51
CA LEU A 15 43.09 -16.42 -5.93
C LEU A 15 42.92 -15.61 -4.64
N CYS A 16 43.88 -15.60 -3.74
CA CYS A 16 43.85 -14.75 -2.54
C CYS A 16 43.81 -13.26 -2.89
N PHE A 17 44.59 -12.83 -3.88
CA PHE A 17 44.57 -11.44 -4.34
C PHE A 17 43.21 -11.05 -4.94
N LEU A 18 42.65 -11.90 -5.80
CA LEU A 18 41.30 -11.66 -6.38
C LEU A 18 40.22 -11.66 -5.30
N ALA A 19 40.27 -12.55 -4.32
CA ALA A 19 39.36 -12.57 -3.18
C ALA A 19 39.46 -11.29 -2.34
N LEU A 20 40.70 -10.80 -2.09
CA LEU A 20 40.90 -9.53 -1.38
C LEU A 20 40.36 -8.33 -2.15
N CYS A 21 40.58 -8.28 -3.47
CA CYS A 21 39.99 -7.23 -4.33
C CYS A 21 38.47 -7.27 -4.33
N ALA A 22 37.86 -8.45 -4.43
CA ALA A 22 36.41 -8.62 -4.36
C ALA A 22 35.83 -8.16 -3.01
N LEU A 23 36.53 -8.49 -1.90
CA LEU A 23 36.17 -8.06 -0.56
C LEU A 23 36.22 -6.52 -0.43
N LEU A 24 37.30 -5.91 -0.93
CA LEU A 24 37.46 -4.44 -0.91
C LEU A 24 36.35 -3.74 -1.74
N ILE A 25 36.04 -4.27 -2.92
CA ILE A 25 34.95 -3.75 -3.76
C ILE A 25 33.61 -3.87 -3.02
N ALA A 26 33.35 -5.04 -2.41
CA ALA A 26 32.13 -5.25 -1.64
C ALA A 26 32.01 -4.26 -0.45
N LEU A 27 33.11 -4.00 0.26
CA LEU A 27 33.17 -3.02 1.36
C LEU A 27 32.96 -1.59 0.86
N LEU A 28 33.52 -1.22 -0.30
CA LEU A 28 33.31 0.10 -0.89
C LEU A 28 31.85 0.30 -1.34
N ILE A 29 31.25 -0.71 -1.97
CA ILE A 29 29.85 -0.68 -2.35
C ILE A 29 28.97 -0.56 -1.10
N TRP A 30 29.20 -1.40 -0.09
CA TRP A 30 28.48 -1.36 1.18
C TRP A 30 28.61 -0.01 1.88
N GLY A 31 29.83 0.55 1.98
CA GLY A 31 30.06 1.87 2.56
C GLY A 31 29.37 2.99 1.77
N GLY A 32 29.41 2.92 0.43
CA GLY A 32 28.70 3.87 -0.44
C GLY A 32 27.17 3.81 -0.25
N VAL A 33 26.60 2.60 -0.14
CA VAL A 33 25.16 2.43 0.14
C VAL A 33 24.80 3.02 1.50
N GLN A 34 25.59 2.75 2.56
CA GLN A 34 25.32 3.30 3.89
C GLN A 34 25.43 4.84 3.95
N LEU A 35 26.31 5.43 3.15
CA LEU A 35 26.44 6.89 3.08
C LEU A 35 25.27 7.57 2.36
N LEU A 36 24.68 6.91 1.34
CA LEU A 36 23.58 7.47 0.54
C LEU A 36 22.20 7.18 1.13
N ARG A 37 22.10 6.15 1.97
CA ARG A 37 20.83 5.68 2.55
C ARG A 37 20.05 6.80 3.26
N PRO A 38 20.63 7.60 4.18
CA PRO A 38 19.89 8.63 4.89
C PRO A 38 19.27 9.71 3.97
N ALA A 39 20.00 10.05 2.90
CA ALA A 39 19.49 11.01 1.91
C ALA A 39 18.33 10.41 1.06
N ALA A 40 18.42 9.12 0.75
CA ALA A 40 17.35 8.42 0.05
C ALA A 40 16.09 8.29 0.94
N ASP A 41 16.27 7.95 2.22
CA ASP A 41 15.18 7.82 3.19
C ASP A 41 14.48 9.16 3.39
N GLU A 42 15.20 10.28 3.53
CA GLU A 42 14.63 11.63 3.62
C GLU A 42 13.77 12.00 2.38
N VAL A 43 14.22 11.63 1.19
CA VAL A 43 13.46 11.86 -0.03
C VAL A 43 12.19 11.01 -0.04
N MET A 44 12.29 9.75 0.38
CA MET A 44 11.15 8.84 0.43
C MET A 44 10.12 9.29 1.46
N GLU A 45 10.52 9.73 2.66
CA GLU A 45 9.61 10.29 3.67
C GLU A 45 8.87 11.54 3.17
N LYS A 46 9.53 12.39 2.37
CA LYS A 46 8.86 13.53 1.72
C LYS A 46 7.87 13.10 0.64
N MET A 47 8.16 12.03 -0.08
CA MET A 47 7.26 11.49 -1.10
C MET A 47 6.07 10.73 -0.50
N TYR A 48 6.27 10.08 0.65
CA TYR A 48 5.28 9.27 1.37
C TYR A 48 5.08 9.78 2.80
N PRO A 49 4.59 11.01 2.99
CA PRO A 49 4.44 11.59 4.33
C PRO A 49 3.31 10.90 5.11
N ARG A 50 3.45 10.81 6.42
CA ARG A 50 2.36 10.41 7.32
C ARG A 50 1.42 11.59 7.62
N THR A 51 0.81 12.13 6.57
CA THR A 51 -0.18 13.21 6.72
C THR A 51 -1.41 12.69 7.47
N TYR A 52 -1.96 13.49 8.39
CA TYR A 52 -3.08 13.10 9.28
C TYR A 52 -2.78 11.90 10.17
N GLN A 53 -1.54 11.74 10.62
CA GLN A 53 -1.06 10.59 11.39
C GLN A 53 -1.97 10.24 12.57
N GLU A 54 -2.27 11.19 13.43
CA GLU A 54 -3.10 10.99 14.62
C GLU A 54 -4.50 10.47 14.26
N LEU A 55 -5.14 11.02 13.22
CA LEU A 55 -6.45 10.57 12.76
C LEU A 55 -6.40 9.15 12.21
N ILE A 56 -5.41 8.87 11.33
CA ILE A 56 -5.28 7.55 10.71
C ILE A 56 -4.99 6.48 11.77
N GLU A 57 -4.04 6.73 12.67
CA GLU A 57 -3.72 5.76 13.73
C GLU A 57 -4.90 5.54 14.70
N THR A 58 -5.65 6.61 15.03
CA THR A 58 -6.83 6.50 15.90
C THR A 58 -7.92 5.65 15.26
N TYR A 59 -8.33 5.97 14.02
CA TYR A 59 -9.41 5.24 13.36
C TYR A 59 -8.99 3.86 12.87
N SER A 60 -7.72 3.65 12.53
CA SER A 60 -7.19 2.32 12.24
C SER A 60 -7.30 1.39 13.45
N ALA A 61 -6.97 1.89 14.65
CA ALA A 61 -7.12 1.12 15.90
C ALA A 61 -8.59 0.90 16.27
N GLU A 62 -9.47 1.90 16.04
CA GLU A 62 -10.90 1.81 16.33
C GLU A 62 -11.60 0.75 15.46
N TYR A 63 -11.28 0.70 14.17
CA TYR A 63 -11.94 -0.16 13.19
C TYR A 63 -11.18 -1.45 12.85
N ASP A 64 -10.03 -1.69 13.47
CA ASP A 64 -9.17 -2.87 13.25
C ASP A 64 -8.71 -2.98 11.78
N VAL A 65 -8.14 -1.88 11.26
CA VAL A 65 -7.59 -1.79 9.90
C VAL A 65 -6.10 -1.44 9.99
N ASP A 66 -5.27 -2.06 9.15
CA ASP A 66 -3.84 -1.72 9.06
C ASP A 66 -3.65 -0.23 8.69
N PRO A 67 -3.00 0.59 9.55
CA PRO A 67 -2.80 2.01 9.27
C PRO A 67 -2.04 2.27 7.97
N TYR A 68 -1.13 1.38 7.57
CA TYR A 68 -0.41 1.53 6.30
C TYR A 68 -1.31 1.32 5.08
N LEU A 69 -2.36 0.51 5.20
CA LEU A 69 -3.39 0.41 4.17
C LEU A 69 -4.17 1.72 4.05
N VAL A 70 -4.55 2.34 5.18
CA VAL A 70 -5.27 3.63 5.18
C VAL A 70 -4.40 4.74 4.60
N TYR A 71 -3.10 4.82 4.97
CA TYR A 71 -2.15 5.76 4.36
C TYR A 71 -2.07 5.57 2.85
N ALA A 72 -1.97 4.33 2.38
CA ALA A 72 -1.86 4.01 0.97
C ALA A 72 -3.11 4.42 0.19
N VAL A 73 -4.30 4.15 0.71
CA VAL A 73 -5.58 4.60 0.12
C VAL A 73 -5.63 6.12 0.05
N CYS A 74 -5.39 6.84 1.15
CA CYS A 74 -5.36 8.30 1.16
C CYS A 74 -4.36 8.89 0.14
N LYS A 75 -3.20 8.24 0.00
CA LYS A 75 -2.16 8.65 -0.95
C LYS A 75 -2.60 8.48 -2.40
N ILE A 76 -3.19 7.34 -2.75
CA ILE A 76 -3.59 7.04 -4.13
C ILE A 76 -4.86 7.79 -4.52
N GLU A 77 -5.83 7.93 -3.61
CA GLU A 77 -7.11 8.57 -3.88
C GLU A 77 -6.99 10.08 -4.09
N SER A 78 -6.21 10.77 -3.27
CA SER A 78 -6.19 12.23 -3.30
C SER A 78 -4.80 12.84 -3.07
N ASN A 79 -3.78 12.03 -2.80
CA ASN A 79 -2.51 12.51 -2.25
C ASN A 79 -2.71 13.37 -0.99
N PHE A 80 -3.66 12.96 -0.13
CA PHE A 80 -4.07 13.64 1.10
C PHE A 80 -4.74 15.01 0.91
N ASP A 81 -5.24 15.34 -0.29
CA ASP A 81 -5.96 16.59 -0.51
C ASP A 81 -7.40 16.50 0.05
N PRO A 82 -7.74 17.25 1.12
CA PRO A 82 -9.07 17.20 1.70
C PRO A 82 -10.13 17.84 0.79
N LYS A 83 -9.73 18.61 -0.21
CA LYS A 83 -10.65 19.28 -1.15
C LYS A 83 -10.79 18.53 -2.46
N ALA A 84 -10.16 17.36 -2.59
CA ALA A 84 -10.24 16.57 -3.79
C ALA A 84 -11.70 16.19 -4.10
N GLN A 85 -12.06 16.34 -5.37
CA GLN A 85 -13.35 15.92 -5.91
C GLN A 85 -13.14 15.33 -7.30
N SER A 86 -13.65 14.12 -7.50
CA SER A 86 -13.60 13.48 -8.81
C SER A 86 -14.69 13.98 -9.75
N ASN A 87 -14.53 13.69 -11.04
CA ASN A 87 -15.55 14.02 -12.05
C ASN A 87 -16.89 13.29 -11.84
N VAL A 88 -16.88 12.19 -11.08
CA VAL A 88 -18.06 11.39 -10.73
C VAL A 88 -18.61 11.71 -9.35
N GLY A 89 -18.01 12.69 -8.65
CA GLY A 89 -18.52 13.21 -7.40
C GLY A 89 -17.90 12.62 -6.12
N ALA A 90 -16.91 11.73 -6.21
CA ALA A 90 -16.18 11.26 -5.02
C ALA A 90 -15.46 12.42 -4.32
N ARG A 91 -15.42 12.42 -2.96
CA ARG A 91 -14.98 13.57 -2.17
C ARG A 91 -13.95 13.23 -1.10
N GLY A 92 -13.07 14.21 -0.83
CA GLY A 92 -12.18 14.27 0.31
C GLY A 92 -10.96 13.34 0.20
N VAL A 93 -10.28 13.17 1.31
CA VAL A 93 -8.99 12.48 1.39
C VAL A 93 -9.04 11.05 0.86
N MET A 94 -10.16 10.34 1.10
CA MET A 94 -10.36 8.94 0.72
C MET A 94 -11.31 8.75 -0.47
N GLN A 95 -11.71 9.85 -1.15
CA GLN A 95 -12.52 9.84 -2.38
C GLN A 95 -13.77 8.94 -2.29
N MET A 96 -14.50 9.05 -1.18
CA MET A 96 -15.72 8.28 -0.99
C MET A 96 -16.87 8.87 -1.83
N MET A 97 -17.69 8.00 -2.43
CA MET A 97 -18.92 8.36 -3.12
C MET A 97 -20.10 8.48 -2.14
N GLU A 98 -21.08 9.32 -2.45
CA GLU A 98 -22.25 9.52 -1.60
C GLU A 98 -23.02 8.24 -1.25
N PRO A 99 -23.29 7.30 -2.17
CA PRO A 99 -23.92 6.03 -1.80
C PRO A 99 -23.10 5.17 -0.83
N ALA A 100 -21.75 5.24 -0.92
CA ALA A 100 -20.86 4.53 0.00
C ALA A 100 -20.89 5.22 1.38
N PHE A 101 -20.89 6.56 1.42
CA PHE A 101 -21.06 7.33 2.64
C PHE A 101 -22.37 6.97 3.36
N ASP A 102 -23.50 6.97 2.67
CA ASP A 102 -24.82 6.63 3.23
C ASP A 102 -24.83 5.19 3.78
N TRP A 103 -24.22 4.25 3.05
CA TRP A 103 -24.10 2.86 3.50
C TRP A 103 -23.24 2.74 4.77
N VAL A 104 -22.09 3.40 4.82
CA VAL A 104 -21.21 3.41 6.00
C VAL A 104 -21.92 4.07 7.18
N GLN A 105 -22.56 5.22 6.99
CA GLN A 105 -23.31 5.93 8.02
C GLN A 105 -24.38 5.03 8.65
N TYR A 106 -25.15 4.33 7.81
CA TYR A 106 -26.15 3.37 8.26
C TYR A 106 -25.52 2.21 9.06
N ARG A 107 -24.39 1.67 8.58
CA ARG A 107 -23.70 0.55 9.25
C ARG A 107 -23.03 0.96 10.55
N MET A 108 -22.58 2.18 10.69
CA MET A 108 -22.06 2.76 11.94
C MET A 108 -23.15 3.06 12.94
N GLY A 109 -24.40 3.19 12.50
CA GLY A 109 -25.49 3.72 13.32
C GLY A 109 -25.26 5.19 13.70
N ASP A 110 -24.62 5.96 12.83
CA ASP A 110 -24.30 7.36 13.08
C ASP A 110 -25.54 8.24 12.94
N GLU A 111 -26.09 8.67 14.08
CA GLU A 111 -27.22 9.60 14.20
C GLU A 111 -26.76 11.04 14.50
N SER A 112 -25.48 11.36 14.36
CA SER A 112 -24.92 12.69 14.67
C SER A 112 -25.40 13.79 13.75
N GLY A 113 -25.98 13.44 12.60
CA GLY A 113 -26.37 14.37 11.54
C GLY A 113 -25.20 14.74 10.61
N THR A 114 -24.13 13.94 10.60
CA THR A 114 -23.03 14.09 9.64
C THR A 114 -23.58 14.01 8.21
N THR A 115 -23.18 14.94 7.38
CA THR A 115 -23.62 15.06 5.98
C THR A 115 -22.49 14.76 5.01
N TYR A 116 -22.83 14.36 3.78
CA TYR A 116 -21.84 14.07 2.74
C TYR A 116 -20.92 15.26 2.41
N ASP A 117 -21.38 16.51 2.60
CA ASP A 117 -20.52 17.69 2.42
C ASP A 117 -19.36 17.75 3.43
N GLN A 118 -19.48 17.09 4.57
CA GLN A 118 -18.41 17.02 5.57
C GLN A 118 -17.27 16.05 5.17
N MET A 119 -17.41 15.30 4.08
CA MET A 119 -16.32 14.50 3.52
C MET A 119 -15.10 15.33 3.08
N TYR A 120 -15.23 16.64 2.96
CA TYR A 120 -14.10 17.55 2.80
C TYR A 120 -13.33 17.83 4.11
N GLN A 121 -13.82 17.37 5.25
CA GLN A 121 -13.13 17.42 6.54
C GLN A 121 -12.30 16.15 6.71
N PRO A 122 -10.96 16.24 6.89
CA PRO A 122 -10.11 15.06 6.98
C PRO A 122 -10.56 14.06 8.05
N GLU A 123 -10.99 14.54 9.20
CA GLU A 123 -11.47 13.70 10.30
C GLU A 123 -12.64 12.81 9.87
N VAL A 124 -13.68 13.41 9.25
CA VAL A 124 -14.86 12.67 8.77
C VAL A 124 -14.47 11.71 7.64
N ALA A 125 -13.68 12.19 6.66
CA ALA A 125 -13.28 11.36 5.52
C ALA A 125 -12.45 10.14 5.94
N ILE A 126 -11.51 10.31 6.88
CA ILE A 126 -10.67 9.22 7.37
C ILE A 126 -11.47 8.27 8.25
N GLN A 127 -12.32 8.77 9.13
CA GLN A 127 -13.22 7.94 9.95
C GLN A 127 -14.10 7.04 9.08
N TYR A 128 -14.86 7.64 8.16
CA TYR A 128 -15.80 6.90 7.30
C TYR A 128 -15.08 5.96 6.32
N GLY A 129 -13.98 6.43 5.73
CA GLY A 129 -13.19 5.61 4.80
C GLY A 129 -12.53 4.41 5.48
N THR A 130 -11.99 4.59 6.69
CA THR A 130 -11.40 3.48 7.47
C THR A 130 -12.50 2.51 7.93
N CYS A 131 -13.65 3.02 8.38
CA CYS A 131 -14.81 2.19 8.68
C CYS A 131 -15.28 1.40 7.44
N MET A 132 -15.30 2.00 6.25
CA MET A 132 -15.63 1.31 5.01
C MET A 132 -14.67 0.13 4.75
N LEU A 133 -13.35 0.32 4.90
CA LEU A 133 -12.37 -0.76 4.75
C LEU A 133 -12.63 -1.91 5.73
N SER A 134 -12.91 -1.60 7.00
CA SER A 134 -13.29 -2.60 8.01
C SER A 134 -14.58 -3.34 7.66
N LEU A 135 -15.59 -2.64 7.15
CA LEU A 135 -16.83 -3.27 6.71
C LEU A 135 -16.63 -4.18 5.50
N LEU A 136 -15.82 -3.75 4.54
CA LEU A 136 -15.45 -4.57 3.38
C LEU A 136 -14.69 -5.83 3.79
N GLN A 137 -13.76 -5.72 4.75
CA GLN A 137 -13.05 -6.86 5.32
C GLN A 137 -14.03 -7.87 5.97
N LYS A 138 -15.02 -7.41 6.71
CA LYS A 138 -16.05 -8.26 7.33
C LYS A 138 -16.99 -8.94 6.34
N GLU A 139 -17.32 -8.25 5.23
CA GLU A 139 -18.29 -8.74 4.24
C GLU A 139 -17.64 -9.59 3.13
N MET A 140 -16.39 -9.28 2.77
CA MET A 140 -15.71 -9.85 1.60
C MET A 140 -14.52 -10.75 1.95
N GLY A 141 -14.15 -10.86 3.24
CA GLY A 141 -13.00 -11.64 3.72
C GLY A 141 -11.72 -10.81 3.86
N GLU A 142 -10.63 -11.51 4.21
CA GLU A 142 -9.36 -10.89 4.65
C GLU A 142 -8.40 -10.57 3.47
N ASP A 143 -8.73 -10.96 2.24
CA ASP A 143 -7.87 -10.73 1.08
C ASP A 143 -7.85 -9.24 0.70
N GLU A 144 -6.70 -8.59 0.80
CA GLU A 144 -6.58 -7.16 0.53
C GLU A 144 -6.88 -6.80 -0.92
N ARG A 145 -6.65 -7.69 -1.90
CA ARG A 145 -7.01 -7.45 -3.29
C ARG A 145 -8.51 -7.39 -3.47
N VAL A 146 -9.24 -8.27 -2.79
CA VAL A 146 -10.71 -8.32 -2.78
C VAL A 146 -11.28 -7.08 -2.08
N ILE A 147 -10.73 -6.70 -0.93
CA ILE A 147 -11.13 -5.50 -0.17
C ILE A 147 -10.93 -4.23 -1.02
N LEU A 148 -9.74 -4.05 -1.60
CA LEU A 148 -9.42 -2.88 -2.42
C LEU A 148 -10.19 -2.84 -3.73
N ALA A 149 -10.39 -3.99 -4.39
CA ALA A 149 -11.25 -4.07 -5.56
C ALA A 149 -12.69 -3.68 -5.22
N SER A 150 -13.20 -4.12 -4.05
CA SER A 150 -14.53 -3.77 -3.57
C SER A 150 -14.66 -2.29 -3.19
N TYR A 151 -13.61 -1.69 -2.65
CA TYR A 151 -13.55 -0.27 -2.37
C TYR A 151 -13.69 0.56 -3.66
N HIS A 152 -12.96 0.16 -4.71
CA HIS A 152 -12.89 0.91 -5.97
C HIS A 152 -14.05 0.61 -6.94
N ALA A 153 -14.39 -0.67 -7.15
CA ALA A 153 -15.40 -1.09 -8.13
C ALA A 153 -16.77 -1.38 -7.49
N GLY A 154 -16.85 -1.43 -6.16
CA GLY A 154 -18.04 -1.78 -5.41
C GLY A 154 -18.20 -3.28 -5.17
N MET A 155 -18.74 -3.64 -3.98
CA MET A 155 -18.92 -5.03 -3.54
C MET A 155 -19.69 -5.90 -4.55
N GLY A 156 -20.76 -5.38 -5.14
CA GLY A 156 -21.60 -6.17 -6.05
C GLY A 156 -20.86 -6.62 -7.31
N ALA A 157 -19.96 -5.79 -7.84
CA ALA A 157 -19.12 -6.16 -8.96
C ALA A 157 -18.12 -7.27 -8.57
N VAL A 158 -17.47 -7.09 -7.42
CA VAL A 158 -16.45 -8.05 -6.93
C VAL A 158 -17.08 -9.38 -6.52
N GLN A 159 -18.26 -9.40 -5.93
CA GLN A 159 -19.01 -10.64 -5.67
C GLN A 159 -19.28 -11.42 -6.95
N ALA A 160 -19.72 -10.72 -8.02
CA ALA A 160 -19.93 -11.37 -9.32
C ALA A 160 -18.62 -11.91 -9.94
N TRP A 161 -17.47 -11.24 -9.68
CA TRP A 161 -16.17 -11.76 -10.12
C TRP A 161 -15.71 -12.98 -9.32
N LEU A 162 -15.97 -13.01 -8.01
CA LEU A 162 -15.65 -14.16 -7.17
C LEU A 162 -16.49 -15.41 -7.54
N GLU A 163 -17.72 -15.21 -8.04
CA GLU A 163 -18.59 -16.30 -8.51
C GLU A 163 -18.21 -16.81 -9.91
N ASP A 164 -17.40 -16.07 -10.69
CA ASP A 164 -17.01 -16.44 -12.05
C ASP A 164 -15.64 -17.15 -12.06
N PRO A 165 -15.58 -18.44 -12.50
CA PRO A 165 -14.31 -19.18 -12.60
C PRO A 165 -13.26 -18.55 -13.54
N ALA A 166 -13.64 -17.58 -14.37
CA ALA A 166 -12.69 -16.84 -15.20
C ALA A 166 -11.85 -15.83 -14.37
N TYR A 167 -12.33 -15.42 -13.18
CA TYR A 167 -11.70 -14.40 -12.36
C TYR A 167 -11.30 -14.88 -10.97
N SER A 168 -11.91 -15.97 -10.48
CA SER A 168 -11.63 -16.58 -9.19
C SER A 168 -11.70 -18.10 -9.29
N SER A 169 -10.67 -18.79 -8.84
CA SER A 169 -10.63 -20.26 -8.84
C SER A 169 -11.18 -20.88 -7.56
N ASP A 170 -11.26 -20.13 -6.47
CA ASP A 170 -11.68 -20.59 -5.14
C ASP A 170 -12.98 -19.92 -4.63
N GLY A 171 -13.44 -18.86 -5.30
CA GLY A 171 -14.59 -18.07 -4.87
C GLY A 171 -14.31 -17.11 -3.69
N GLU A 172 -13.06 -17.03 -3.23
CA GLU A 172 -12.63 -16.24 -2.08
C GLU A 172 -11.58 -15.19 -2.46
N THR A 173 -10.71 -15.48 -3.43
CA THR A 173 -9.65 -14.59 -3.91
C THR A 173 -9.79 -14.29 -5.40
N LEU A 174 -9.23 -13.14 -5.84
CA LEU A 174 -9.26 -12.75 -7.25
C LEU A 174 -7.95 -13.15 -7.95
N ASP A 175 -8.00 -14.17 -8.83
CA ASP A 175 -6.90 -14.53 -9.73
C ASP A 175 -6.67 -13.41 -10.76
N THR A 176 -7.75 -12.78 -11.23
CA THR A 176 -7.75 -11.70 -12.21
C THR A 176 -8.83 -10.67 -11.89
N ILE A 177 -8.47 -9.39 -11.99
CA ILE A 177 -9.42 -8.28 -11.89
C ILE A 177 -9.76 -7.83 -13.33
N PRO A 178 -11.03 -7.95 -13.79
CA PRO A 178 -11.38 -7.72 -15.19
C PRO A 178 -11.33 -6.25 -15.61
N TYR A 179 -11.51 -5.32 -14.66
CA TYR A 179 -11.44 -3.88 -14.95
C TYR A 179 -10.00 -3.40 -14.78
N SER A 180 -9.42 -2.89 -15.87
CA SER A 180 -8.01 -2.48 -15.89
C SER A 180 -7.67 -1.34 -14.94
N ASP A 181 -8.59 -0.41 -14.73
CA ASP A 181 -8.48 0.71 -13.79
C ASP A 181 -8.52 0.21 -12.33
N THR A 182 -9.43 -0.71 -12.02
CA THR A 182 -9.49 -1.35 -10.70
C THR A 182 -8.24 -2.19 -10.43
N ASN A 183 -7.77 -2.96 -11.42
CA ASN A 183 -6.53 -3.72 -11.26
C ASN A 183 -5.33 -2.79 -11.00
N TRP A 184 -5.21 -1.72 -11.77
CA TRP A 184 -4.17 -0.72 -11.56
C TRP A 184 -4.26 -0.11 -10.15
N TYR A 185 -5.46 0.25 -9.71
CA TYR A 185 -5.72 0.81 -8.38
C TYR A 185 -5.24 -0.14 -7.28
N VAL A 186 -5.69 -1.38 -7.32
CA VAL A 186 -5.31 -2.41 -6.33
C VAL A 186 -3.81 -2.58 -6.24
N GLU A 187 -3.13 -2.77 -7.39
CA GLU A 187 -1.68 -2.92 -7.42
C GLU A 187 -0.97 -1.67 -6.84
N LYS A 188 -1.45 -0.46 -7.19
CA LYS A 188 -0.84 0.78 -6.71
C LYS A 188 -1.02 1.01 -5.22
N VAL A 189 -2.18 0.67 -4.67
CA VAL A 189 -2.41 0.77 -3.22
C VAL A 189 -1.51 -0.23 -2.47
N LEU A 190 -1.41 -1.48 -2.93
CA LEU A 190 -0.57 -2.49 -2.29
C LEU A 190 0.93 -2.15 -2.38
N GLU A 191 1.41 -1.68 -3.55
CA GLU A 191 2.78 -1.16 -3.68
C GLU A 191 3.04 -0.01 -2.72
N THR A 192 2.10 0.93 -2.60
CA THR A 192 2.21 2.10 -1.73
C THR A 192 2.20 1.69 -0.25
N LYS A 193 1.33 0.74 0.13
CA LYS A 193 1.30 0.14 1.47
C LYS A 193 2.66 -0.45 1.85
N ALA A 194 3.24 -1.26 0.97
CA ALA A 194 4.57 -1.86 1.20
C ALA A 194 5.68 -0.80 1.39
N ILE A 195 5.59 0.33 0.67
CA ILE A 195 6.52 1.44 0.86
C ILE A 195 6.35 2.07 2.25
N TYR A 196 5.11 2.33 2.69
CA TYR A 196 4.85 2.85 4.04
C TYR A 196 5.37 1.91 5.12
N GLN A 197 5.13 0.61 5.00
CA GLN A 197 5.66 -0.39 5.92
C GLN A 197 7.19 -0.35 5.97
N GLN A 198 7.85 -0.34 4.82
CA GLN A 198 9.33 -0.29 4.76
C GLN A 198 9.92 0.98 5.38
N LEU A 199 9.22 2.12 5.30
CA LEU A 199 9.73 3.41 5.80
C LEU A 199 9.47 3.61 7.30
N TYR A 200 8.39 3.02 7.84
CA TYR A 200 7.88 3.43 9.14
C TYR A 200 7.68 2.28 10.15
N GLU A 201 7.88 0.99 9.74
CA GLU A 201 8.09 -0.14 10.65
C GLU A 201 9.57 -0.23 11.10
#